data_8cdf93e04f56279265f5f5c27c7ae1c6
#
_entry.id   8cdf93e04f56279265f5f5c27c7ae1c6
#
_cell.length_a   1.000
_cell.length_b   1.000
_cell.length_c   1.000
_cell.angle_alpha   90.00
_cell.angle_beta   90.00
_cell.angle_gamma   90.00
#
_symmetry.space_group_name_H-M   'P 1'
#
loop_
_entity.id
_entity.type
_entity.pdbx_description
1 polymer ?
#
loop_
_entity_poly.entity_id
_entity_poly.type
_entity_poly.pdbx_seq_one_letter_code
_entity_poly.pdbx_strand_id
1 'polypeptide(L)'
;MTTGPVRSSDPTDPCGSADSASLHGDLLAARALVFGPCGLACSQAVPEAESADYAAHAFALDGRSVRFRVAKTTPTKVGQFVTVWKRSPAGPIAPFDTADGIDLVVVSCRDGQHAGRFGQFVFPVGVLRRHGVVSENGSGGKRGFRVYPPWVTTTNSQAGRAQTWQLDHFLYVPEDGTPLDLARARALYGR
;
A
#
# COMPACT_ATOMS: atom_id res chain seq x y z
N MET A 1 0.66 50.48 26.98
CA MET A 1 -0.37 49.51 26.58
C MET A 1 0.00 49.00 25.18
N THR A 2 0.67 47.86 25.11
CA THR A 2 1.23 47.34 23.88
C THR A 2 0.48 46.01 23.58
N THR A 3 -0.38 46.06 22.59
CA THR A 3 -1.13 44.89 22.11
C THR A 3 -0.23 44.07 21.20
N GLY A 4 0.15 42.87 21.62
CA GLY A 4 0.86 41.89 20.81
C GLY A 4 -0.07 41.18 19.79
N PRO A 5 0.46 40.71 18.67
CA PRO A 5 -0.35 40.07 17.64
C PRO A 5 -0.79 38.68 18.07
N VAL A 6 -2.08 38.42 17.87
CA VAL A 6 -2.72 37.10 18.00
C VAL A 6 -2.15 36.19 16.93
N ARG A 7 -1.53 35.08 17.32
CA ARG A 7 -1.14 34.00 16.41
C ARG A 7 -2.38 33.27 15.95
N SER A 8 -2.61 33.32 14.65
CA SER A 8 -3.60 32.50 13.94
C SER A 8 -3.16 31.03 14.05
N SER A 9 -4.02 30.21 14.66
CA SER A 9 -3.85 28.75 14.66
C SER A 9 -4.31 28.20 13.32
N ASP A 10 -3.37 27.71 12.52
CA ASP A 10 -3.64 26.97 11.29
C ASP A 10 -4.43 25.67 11.60
N PRO A 11 -5.34 25.25 10.71
CA PRO A 11 -6.09 24.02 10.88
C PRO A 11 -5.17 22.81 10.75
N THR A 12 -5.21 22.00 11.78
CA THR A 12 -4.57 20.72 12.05
C THR A 12 -4.38 19.85 10.80
N ASP A 13 -3.13 19.58 10.45
CA ASP A 13 -2.75 18.48 9.54
C ASP A 13 -3.08 17.14 10.25
N PRO A 14 -4.03 16.34 9.75
CA PRO A 14 -4.49 15.12 10.43
C PRO A 14 -3.45 13.97 10.40
N CYS A 15 -2.31 14.18 9.76
CA CYS A 15 -1.25 13.18 9.63
C CYS A 15 0.03 13.72 10.28
N GLY A 16 0.24 13.45 11.56
CA GLY A 16 1.29 13.97 12.44
C GLY A 16 2.64 14.21 11.76
N SER A 17 3.10 15.46 11.80
CA SER A 17 4.28 15.98 11.11
C SER A 17 5.64 15.54 11.67
N ALA A 18 5.70 14.68 12.69
CA ALA A 18 6.94 14.34 13.40
C ALA A 18 7.77 13.20 12.77
N ASP A 19 7.22 12.39 11.86
CA ASP A 19 7.87 11.17 11.33
C ASP A 19 8.24 11.20 9.84
N SER A 20 8.07 12.33 9.15
CA SER A 20 8.28 12.40 7.68
C SER A 20 9.72 12.09 7.23
N ALA A 21 10.72 12.29 8.07
CA ALA A 21 12.13 12.16 7.68
C ALA A 21 12.61 10.71 7.46
N SER A 22 11.88 9.71 7.95
CA SER A 22 12.25 8.28 7.84
C SER A 22 11.33 7.44 6.94
N LEU A 23 10.23 8.03 6.44
CA LEU A 23 9.26 7.31 5.61
C LEU A 23 9.72 7.21 4.15
N HIS A 24 9.42 6.08 3.52
CA HIS A 24 9.66 5.91 2.09
C HIS A 24 8.83 6.91 1.26
N GLY A 25 9.41 7.45 0.18
CA GLY A 25 8.80 8.46 -0.68
C GLY A 25 7.40 8.06 -1.21
N ASP A 26 7.19 6.79 -1.52
CA ASP A 26 5.88 6.29 -1.97
C ASP A 26 4.81 6.33 -0.88
N LEU A 27 5.19 6.14 0.39
CA LEU A 27 4.24 6.27 1.49
C LEU A 27 3.92 7.74 1.76
N LEU A 28 4.89 8.63 1.62
CA LEU A 28 4.67 10.08 1.67
C LEU A 28 3.74 10.52 0.54
N ALA A 29 3.97 10.04 -0.69
CA ALA A 29 3.10 10.32 -1.83
C ALA A 29 1.67 9.78 -1.58
N ALA A 30 1.52 8.57 -1.03
CA ALA A 30 0.21 8.03 -0.67
C ALA A 30 -0.53 8.91 0.34
N ARG A 31 0.17 9.40 1.37
CA ARG A 31 -0.41 10.33 2.36
C ARG A 31 -0.87 11.63 1.72
N ALA A 32 -0.02 12.26 0.92
CA ALA A 32 -0.30 13.55 0.31
C ALA A 32 -1.34 13.48 -0.81
N LEU A 33 -1.27 12.48 -1.68
CA LEU A 33 -2.04 12.40 -2.92
C LEU A 33 -3.30 11.54 -2.81
N VAL A 34 -3.39 10.66 -1.79
CA VAL A 34 -4.53 9.74 -1.64
C VAL A 34 -5.21 9.92 -0.28
N PHE A 35 -4.49 9.69 0.83
CA PHE A 35 -5.13 9.66 2.15
C PHE A 35 -5.68 11.01 2.55
N GLY A 36 -4.90 12.09 2.41
CA GLY A 36 -5.33 13.46 2.69
C GLY A 36 -6.56 13.88 1.86
N PRO A 37 -6.50 13.83 0.52
CA PRO A 37 -7.64 14.19 -0.33
C PRO A 37 -8.89 13.34 -0.11
N CYS A 38 -8.74 12.07 0.29
CA CYS A 38 -9.87 11.22 0.66
C CYS A 38 -10.40 11.50 2.07
N GLY A 39 -9.69 12.27 2.90
CA GLY A 39 -10.02 12.53 4.30
C GLY A 39 -9.82 11.29 5.19
N LEU A 40 -8.88 10.41 4.85
CA LEU A 40 -8.58 9.19 5.60
C LEU A 40 -7.60 9.51 6.74
N ALA A 41 -8.00 9.25 7.98
CA ALA A 41 -7.15 9.43 9.14
C ALA A 41 -6.09 8.31 9.20
N CYS A 42 -4.81 8.71 9.12
CA CYS A 42 -3.67 7.78 9.13
C CYS A 42 -2.95 7.88 10.47
N SER A 43 -2.75 6.75 11.16
CA SER A 43 -1.91 6.71 12.35
C SER A 43 -0.42 6.84 12.00
N GLN A 44 0.45 6.93 13.01
CA GLN A 44 1.89 6.80 12.85
C GLN A 44 2.21 5.48 12.13
N ALA A 45 3.06 5.55 11.09
CA ALA A 45 3.50 4.36 10.38
C ALA A 45 4.74 3.77 11.06
N VAL A 46 4.66 2.48 11.38
CA VAL A 46 5.73 1.73 12.03
C VAL A 46 6.44 0.89 10.97
N PRO A 47 7.77 1.04 10.80
CA PRO A 47 8.52 0.22 9.85
C PRO A 47 8.57 -1.24 10.31
N GLU A 48 8.48 -2.17 9.36
CA GLU A 48 8.62 -3.60 9.58
C GLU A 48 9.97 -4.08 9.06
N ALA A 49 10.87 -4.46 9.96
CA ALA A 49 12.25 -4.85 9.64
C ALA A 49 12.35 -6.04 8.67
N GLU A 50 11.38 -6.97 8.76
CA GLU A 50 11.35 -8.20 7.98
C GLU A 50 11.25 -8.00 6.46
N SER A 51 10.71 -6.88 6.03
CA SER A 51 10.55 -6.55 4.61
C SER A 51 10.99 -5.11 4.33
N ALA A 52 12.03 -4.64 5.02
CA ALA A 52 12.57 -3.29 4.87
C ALA A 52 12.93 -2.96 3.41
N ASP A 53 13.45 -3.91 2.66
CA ASP A 53 13.74 -3.78 1.23
C ASP A 53 12.51 -3.44 0.37
N TYR A 54 11.31 -3.69 0.87
CA TYR A 54 10.04 -3.39 0.22
C TYR A 54 9.34 -2.21 0.91
N ALA A 55 10.09 -1.36 1.60
CA ALA A 55 9.58 -0.22 2.36
C ALA A 55 8.37 -0.60 3.24
N ALA A 56 8.51 -1.70 3.97
CA ALA A 56 7.44 -2.29 4.75
C ALA A 56 7.06 -1.43 5.94
N HIS A 57 5.78 -1.06 6.01
CA HIS A 57 5.21 -0.31 7.13
C HIS A 57 3.85 -0.87 7.54
N ALA A 58 3.56 -0.77 8.84
CA ALA A 58 2.26 -1.05 9.42
C ALA A 58 1.67 0.24 10.01
N PHE A 59 0.39 0.50 9.76
CA PHE A 59 -0.35 1.64 10.31
C PHE A 59 -1.85 1.37 10.31
N ALA A 60 -2.61 2.20 11.01
CA ALA A 60 -4.07 2.21 10.90
C ALA A 60 -4.51 3.33 9.95
N LEU A 61 -5.52 3.05 9.12
CA LEU A 61 -6.16 3.99 8.22
C LEU A 61 -7.68 3.95 8.46
N ASP A 62 -8.25 5.01 9.01
CA ASP A 62 -9.64 5.03 9.53
C ASP A 62 -9.94 3.81 10.44
N GLY A 63 -9.01 3.45 11.33
CA GLY A 63 -9.11 2.31 12.23
C GLY A 63 -8.83 0.94 11.62
N ARG A 64 -8.66 0.82 10.31
CA ARG A 64 -8.33 -0.42 9.60
C ARG A 64 -6.83 -0.69 9.63
N SER A 65 -6.43 -1.90 9.95
CA SER A 65 -5.03 -2.32 9.97
C SER A 65 -4.47 -2.48 8.54
N VAL A 66 -3.46 -1.70 8.21
CA VAL A 66 -2.83 -1.68 6.88
C VAL A 66 -1.40 -2.20 6.94
N ARG A 67 -1.04 -3.04 5.97
CA ARG A 67 0.35 -3.38 5.65
C ARG A 67 0.71 -2.75 4.31
N PHE A 68 1.65 -1.80 4.35
CA PHE A 68 2.15 -1.11 3.16
C PHE A 68 3.44 -1.73 2.66
N ARG A 69 3.58 -1.84 1.34
CA ARG A 69 4.77 -2.34 0.65
C ARG A 69 5.00 -1.56 -0.64
N VAL A 70 6.25 -1.51 -1.08
CA VAL A 70 6.63 -1.05 -2.43
C VAL A 70 7.08 -2.26 -3.25
N ALA A 71 6.43 -2.49 -4.39
CA ALA A 71 6.79 -3.57 -5.28
C ALA A 71 8.06 -3.25 -6.08
N LYS A 72 8.84 -4.28 -6.41
CA LYS A 72 10.10 -4.15 -7.15
C LYS A 72 10.03 -4.84 -8.52
N THR A 73 10.50 -4.16 -9.55
CA THR A 73 10.78 -4.79 -10.84
C THR A 73 11.97 -5.73 -10.68
N THR A 74 11.88 -6.92 -11.27
CA THR A 74 12.96 -7.90 -11.29
C THR A 74 13.40 -8.16 -12.73
N PRO A 75 14.71 -8.41 -12.98
CA PRO A 75 15.26 -8.44 -14.34
C PRO A 75 14.62 -9.47 -15.29
N THR A 76 14.21 -10.62 -14.77
CA THR A 76 13.87 -11.79 -15.61
C THR A 76 12.37 -12.10 -15.70
N LYS A 77 11.54 -11.46 -14.92
CA LYS A 77 10.11 -11.81 -14.85
C LYS A 77 9.22 -10.58 -15.00
N VAL A 78 8.21 -10.69 -15.83
CA VAL A 78 7.17 -9.68 -16.04
C VAL A 78 6.40 -9.40 -14.73
N GLY A 79 5.96 -8.16 -14.56
CA GLY A 79 5.31 -7.68 -13.33
C GLY A 79 6.31 -7.32 -12.24
N GLN A 80 5.80 -6.84 -11.12
CA GLN A 80 6.61 -6.41 -9.99
C GLN A 80 6.42 -7.39 -8.83
N PHE A 81 7.48 -7.64 -8.07
CA PHE A 81 7.46 -8.59 -6.96
C PHE A 81 7.29 -7.86 -5.63
N VAL A 82 6.51 -8.45 -4.73
CA VAL A 82 6.30 -7.92 -3.38
C VAL A 82 6.29 -9.07 -2.35
N THR A 83 6.78 -8.78 -1.16
CA THR A 83 6.76 -9.70 -0.02
C THR A 83 5.53 -9.50 0.85
N VAL A 84 4.94 -10.59 1.31
CA VAL A 84 3.73 -10.63 2.17
C VAL A 84 3.89 -11.71 3.24
N TRP A 85 4.95 -11.59 4.04
CA TRP A 85 5.27 -12.55 5.09
C TRP A 85 5.55 -11.84 6.41
N LYS A 86 5.45 -12.58 7.48
CA LYS A 86 5.75 -12.18 8.86
C LYS A 86 6.75 -13.14 9.48
N ARG A 87 7.42 -12.69 10.54
CA ARG A 87 8.17 -13.56 11.42
C ARG A 87 7.27 -13.99 12.56
N SER A 88 7.18 -15.30 12.76
CA SER A 88 6.54 -15.82 13.97
C SER A 88 7.44 -15.56 15.18
N PRO A 89 6.90 -15.16 16.35
CA PRO A 89 7.70 -14.94 17.55
C PRO A 89 8.54 -16.15 17.98
N ALA A 90 8.11 -17.36 17.63
CA ALA A 90 8.75 -18.61 18.03
C ALA A 90 9.13 -19.51 16.85
N GLY A 91 9.12 -19.03 15.60
CA GLY A 91 9.27 -19.91 14.46
C GLY A 91 9.80 -19.25 13.19
N PRO A 92 9.82 -20.01 12.10
CA PRO A 92 10.29 -19.54 10.79
C PRO A 92 9.35 -18.47 10.22
N ILE A 93 9.81 -17.81 9.13
CA ILE A 93 8.99 -16.89 8.37
C ILE A 93 7.76 -17.61 7.79
N ALA A 94 6.59 -16.98 7.91
CA ALA A 94 5.32 -17.50 7.45
C ALA A 94 4.57 -16.46 6.60
N PRO A 95 3.68 -16.87 5.66
CA PRO A 95 2.77 -15.95 5.00
C PRO A 95 1.93 -15.14 6.01
N PHE A 96 1.38 -14.00 5.60
CA PHE A 96 0.29 -13.40 6.35
C PHE A 96 -0.88 -14.37 6.45
N ASP A 97 -1.58 -14.33 7.58
CA ASP A 97 -2.73 -15.19 7.87
C ASP A 97 -3.98 -14.35 8.13
N THR A 98 -5.15 -14.93 7.88
CA THR A 98 -6.42 -14.26 8.17
C THR A 98 -6.59 -13.91 9.66
N ALA A 99 -5.90 -14.61 10.55
CA ALA A 99 -5.90 -14.35 11.99
C ALA A 99 -4.98 -13.19 12.42
N ASP A 100 -4.20 -12.60 11.52
CA ASP A 100 -3.26 -11.51 11.85
C ASP A 100 -3.90 -10.16 12.11
N GLY A 101 -5.22 -10.04 11.95
CA GLY A 101 -5.94 -8.78 12.14
C GLY A 101 -5.54 -7.72 11.09
N ILE A 102 -5.14 -8.14 9.89
CA ILE A 102 -4.84 -7.26 8.76
C ILE A 102 -6.13 -7.05 7.95
N ASP A 103 -6.50 -5.80 7.69
CA ASP A 103 -7.65 -5.49 6.86
C ASP A 103 -7.26 -5.27 5.39
N LEU A 104 -6.15 -4.55 5.18
CA LEU A 104 -5.67 -4.17 3.85
C LEU A 104 -4.17 -4.45 3.70
N VAL A 105 -3.80 -4.92 2.50
CA VAL A 105 -2.41 -4.89 2.02
C VAL A 105 -2.36 -3.88 0.88
N VAL A 106 -1.62 -2.80 1.07
CA VAL A 106 -1.42 -1.75 0.05
C VAL A 106 -0.06 -1.94 -0.58
N VAL A 107 -0.04 -2.08 -1.91
CA VAL A 107 1.19 -2.29 -2.67
C VAL A 107 1.39 -1.14 -3.64
N SER A 108 2.38 -0.31 -3.38
CA SER A 108 2.80 0.79 -4.24
C SER A 108 3.60 0.28 -5.43
N CYS A 109 3.30 0.80 -6.62
CA CYS A 109 3.91 0.40 -7.88
C CYS A 109 4.30 1.64 -8.69
N ARG A 110 5.53 1.63 -9.21
CA ARG A 110 6.03 2.64 -10.16
C ARG A 110 6.49 1.98 -11.44
N ASP A 111 6.26 2.64 -12.58
CA ASP A 111 6.89 2.23 -13.83
C ASP A 111 8.33 2.75 -13.85
N GLY A 112 9.29 1.83 -13.82
CA GLY A 112 10.72 2.19 -13.88
C GLY A 112 11.18 2.72 -15.26
N GLN A 113 10.35 2.59 -16.30
CA GLN A 113 10.68 3.02 -17.67
C GLN A 113 10.01 4.34 -18.07
N HIS A 114 8.88 4.67 -17.45
CA HIS A 114 8.13 5.89 -17.77
C HIS A 114 7.86 6.65 -16.47
N ALA A 115 8.53 7.80 -16.34
CA ALA A 115 8.28 8.72 -15.24
C ALA A 115 6.79 9.10 -15.18
N GLY A 116 6.23 9.22 -13.97
CA GLY A 116 4.84 9.62 -13.74
C GLY A 116 3.81 8.48 -13.76
N ARG A 117 4.18 7.25 -14.09
CA ARG A 117 3.28 6.10 -13.88
C ARG A 117 3.42 5.56 -12.48
N PHE A 118 2.52 6.00 -11.63
CA PHE A 118 2.45 5.62 -10.23
C PHE A 118 1.03 5.16 -9.87
N GLY A 119 0.92 4.15 -9.03
CA GLY A 119 -0.37 3.65 -8.56
C GLY A 119 -0.22 2.67 -7.42
N GLN A 120 -1.36 2.27 -6.88
CA GLN A 120 -1.42 1.38 -5.72
C GLN A 120 -2.45 0.28 -5.95
N PHE A 121 -2.07 -0.94 -5.61
CA PHE A 121 -3.05 -1.99 -5.37
C PHE A 121 -3.51 -1.90 -3.92
N VAL A 122 -4.81 -1.88 -3.70
CA VAL A 122 -5.44 -1.85 -2.38
C VAL A 122 -6.20 -3.16 -2.22
N PHE A 123 -5.54 -4.15 -1.62
CA PHE A 123 -6.09 -5.49 -1.49
C PHE A 123 -6.73 -5.70 -0.12
N PRO A 124 -8.07 -5.89 -0.02
CA PRO A 124 -8.66 -6.48 1.16
C PRO A 124 -8.07 -7.86 1.45
N VAL A 125 -7.78 -8.18 2.70
CA VAL A 125 -7.15 -9.47 3.07
C VAL A 125 -7.97 -10.66 2.60
N GLY A 126 -9.31 -10.56 2.61
CA GLY A 126 -10.22 -11.59 2.10
C GLY A 126 -10.06 -11.85 0.59
N VAL A 127 -9.68 -10.85 -0.20
CA VAL A 127 -9.35 -11.03 -1.62
C VAL A 127 -8.05 -11.82 -1.76
N LEU A 128 -7.02 -11.44 -1.04
CA LEU A 128 -5.73 -12.14 -1.06
C LEU A 128 -5.86 -13.60 -0.60
N ARG A 129 -6.73 -13.87 0.39
CA ARG A 129 -7.07 -15.23 0.81
C ARG A 129 -7.69 -16.03 -0.34
N ARG A 130 -8.73 -15.49 -1.03
CA ARG A 130 -9.40 -16.17 -2.16
C ARG A 130 -8.42 -16.54 -3.28
N HIS A 131 -7.36 -15.74 -3.46
CA HIS A 131 -6.33 -16.00 -4.47
C HIS A 131 -5.10 -16.75 -3.93
N GLY A 132 -5.20 -17.33 -2.72
CA GLY A 132 -4.16 -18.14 -2.12
C GLY A 132 -2.86 -17.41 -1.81
N VAL A 133 -2.92 -16.09 -1.56
CA VAL A 133 -1.78 -15.26 -1.16
C VAL A 133 -1.65 -15.20 0.35
N VAL A 134 -2.76 -15.02 1.06
CA VAL A 134 -2.85 -15.05 2.52
C VAL A 134 -3.27 -16.45 2.94
N SER A 135 -2.66 -16.99 3.99
CA SER A 135 -3.02 -18.29 4.60
C SER A 135 -4.30 -18.18 5.44
N GLU A 136 -4.91 -19.30 5.69
CA GLU A 136 -6.05 -19.44 6.59
C GLU A 136 -5.78 -20.55 7.60
N ASN A 137 -5.79 -20.20 8.88
CA ASN A 137 -5.45 -21.13 9.97
C ASN A 137 -4.07 -21.80 9.78
N GLY A 138 -3.09 -21.06 9.30
CA GLY A 138 -1.74 -21.55 9.03
C GLY A 138 -1.60 -22.43 7.79
N SER A 139 -2.66 -22.62 7.01
CA SER A 139 -2.63 -23.44 5.80
C SER A 139 -2.58 -22.59 4.53
N GLY A 140 -1.74 -22.95 3.58
CA GLY A 140 -1.57 -22.24 2.30
C GLY A 140 -0.79 -20.93 2.42
N GLY A 141 -1.15 -19.96 1.57
CA GLY A 141 -0.50 -18.66 1.53
C GLY A 141 0.84 -18.65 0.79
N LYS A 142 1.36 -17.45 0.59
CA LYS A 142 2.64 -17.19 -0.09
C LYS A 142 3.44 -16.17 0.70
N ARG A 143 4.76 -16.30 0.71
CA ARG A 143 5.66 -15.30 1.31
C ARG A 143 5.91 -14.10 0.41
N GLY A 144 5.49 -14.16 -0.84
CA GLY A 144 5.55 -13.09 -1.83
C GLY A 144 4.81 -13.47 -3.09
N PHE A 145 4.39 -12.48 -3.86
CA PHE A 145 3.69 -12.69 -5.13
C PHE A 145 4.01 -11.57 -6.12
N ARG A 146 3.54 -11.71 -7.35
CA ARG A 146 3.69 -10.68 -8.37
C ARG A 146 2.41 -9.90 -8.54
N VAL A 147 2.57 -8.59 -8.66
CA VAL A 147 1.53 -7.66 -9.06
C VAL A 147 1.80 -7.19 -10.51
N TYR A 148 0.71 -6.95 -11.23
CA TYR A 148 0.75 -6.59 -12.65
C TYR A 148 -0.03 -5.30 -12.87
N PRO A 149 0.61 -4.11 -12.67
CA PRO A 149 -0.02 -2.82 -12.95
C PRO A 149 -0.53 -2.71 -14.38
N PRO A 150 -1.45 -1.78 -14.70
CA PRO A 150 -2.10 -1.69 -16.02
C PRO A 150 -1.11 -1.40 -17.17
N TRP A 151 0.05 -0.85 -16.87
CA TRP A 151 1.10 -0.61 -17.87
C TRP A 151 1.97 -1.84 -18.17
N VAL A 152 1.75 -2.95 -17.49
CA VAL A 152 2.51 -4.19 -17.71
C VAL A 152 1.77 -5.09 -18.68
N THR A 153 2.42 -5.48 -19.78
CA THR A 153 1.91 -6.49 -20.70
C THR A 153 2.29 -7.88 -20.19
N THR A 154 1.30 -8.70 -19.87
CA THR A 154 1.52 -10.08 -19.43
C THR A 154 1.81 -11.01 -20.60
N THR A 155 2.72 -11.97 -20.41
CA THR A 155 3.22 -12.84 -21.48
C THR A 155 2.69 -14.28 -21.41
N ASN A 156 1.91 -14.62 -20.39
CA ASN A 156 1.31 -15.95 -20.23
C ASN A 156 -0.05 -15.89 -19.56
N SER A 157 -0.84 -16.95 -19.72
CA SER A 157 -2.23 -17.01 -19.24
C SER A 157 -2.38 -16.92 -17.72
N GLN A 158 -1.40 -17.40 -16.93
CA GLN A 158 -1.43 -17.30 -15.49
C GLN A 158 -1.24 -15.85 -15.04
N ALA A 159 -0.28 -15.15 -15.60
CA ALA A 159 -0.06 -13.72 -15.33
C ALA A 159 -1.26 -12.88 -15.76
N GLY A 160 -1.85 -13.17 -16.94
CA GLY A 160 -3.04 -12.50 -17.43
C GLY A 160 -4.24 -12.66 -16.48
N ARG A 161 -4.52 -13.89 -16.04
CA ARG A 161 -5.59 -14.14 -15.04
C ARG A 161 -5.30 -13.40 -13.70
N ALA A 162 -4.03 -13.39 -13.28
CA ALA A 162 -3.65 -12.66 -12.07
C ALA A 162 -3.87 -11.14 -12.23
N GLN A 163 -3.44 -10.57 -13.36
CA GLN A 163 -3.65 -9.16 -13.66
C GLN A 163 -5.14 -8.78 -13.67
N THR A 164 -5.99 -9.61 -14.28
CA THR A 164 -7.44 -9.34 -14.37
C THR A 164 -8.04 -9.04 -12.99
N TRP A 165 -7.89 -9.93 -12.01
CA TRP A 165 -8.48 -9.69 -10.70
C TRP A 165 -7.74 -8.61 -9.89
N GLN A 166 -6.44 -8.40 -10.15
CA GLN A 166 -5.67 -7.37 -9.44
C GLN A 166 -6.10 -5.97 -9.86
N LEU A 167 -6.41 -5.75 -11.13
CA LEU A 167 -6.84 -4.46 -11.64
C LEU A 167 -8.17 -3.97 -11.05
N ASP A 168 -9.02 -4.88 -10.56
CA ASP A 168 -10.22 -4.51 -9.79
C ASP A 168 -9.86 -3.77 -8.49
N HIS A 169 -8.63 -3.93 -8.01
CA HIS A 169 -8.09 -3.32 -6.79
C HIS A 169 -7.02 -2.27 -7.05
N PHE A 170 -6.87 -1.82 -8.29
CA PHE A 170 -5.85 -0.83 -8.66
C PHE A 170 -6.39 0.60 -8.61
N LEU A 171 -5.59 1.50 -8.03
CA LEU A 171 -5.78 2.94 -8.03
C LEU A 171 -4.60 3.59 -8.77
N TYR A 172 -4.89 4.34 -9.82
CA TYR A 172 -3.90 5.23 -10.43
C TYR A 172 -3.71 6.46 -9.52
N VAL A 173 -2.46 6.82 -9.23
CA VAL A 173 -2.13 8.00 -8.41
C VAL A 173 -1.36 8.98 -9.27
N PRO A 174 -2.00 10.06 -9.76
CA PRO A 174 -1.34 11.04 -10.61
C PRO A 174 -0.37 11.90 -9.79
N GLU A 175 0.82 12.13 -10.34
CA GLU A 175 1.84 13.04 -9.79
C GLU A 175 2.04 14.29 -10.66
N ASP A 176 1.31 14.40 -11.77
CA ASP A 176 1.40 15.48 -12.77
C ASP A 176 0.40 16.62 -12.53
N GLY A 177 -0.28 16.62 -11.39
CA GLY A 177 -1.34 17.59 -11.08
C GLY A 177 -2.72 17.20 -11.60
N THR A 178 -2.86 16.09 -12.33
CA THR A 178 -4.17 15.53 -12.69
C THR A 178 -4.94 15.16 -11.41
N PRO A 179 -6.25 15.47 -11.32
CA PRO A 179 -7.04 15.11 -10.15
C PRO A 179 -7.08 13.59 -9.92
N LEU A 180 -6.94 13.18 -8.64
CA LEU A 180 -7.17 11.80 -8.23
C LEU A 180 -8.65 11.42 -8.45
N ASP A 181 -8.90 10.20 -8.92
CA ASP A 181 -10.24 9.61 -8.88
C ASP A 181 -10.64 9.31 -7.42
N LEU A 182 -11.25 10.31 -6.77
CA LEU A 182 -11.66 10.23 -5.37
C LEU A 182 -12.75 9.16 -5.14
N ALA A 183 -13.62 8.94 -6.12
CA ALA A 183 -14.68 7.93 -6.00
C ALA A 183 -14.06 6.54 -5.96
N ARG A 184 -13.14 6.27 -6.88
CA ARG A 184 -12.38 5.01 -6.93
C ARG A 184 -11.53 4.82 -5.67
N ALA A 185 -10.81 5.86 -5.25
CA ALA A 185 -9.98 5.81 -4.05
C ALA A 185 -10.82 5.47 -2.81
N ARG A 186 -11.93 6.17 -2.58
CA ARG A 186 -12.83 5.90 -1.46
C ARG A 186 -13.41 4.48 -1.50
N ALA A 187 -13.87 4.03 -2.67
CA ALA A 187 -14.38 2.67 -2.82
C ALA A 187 -13.34 1.59 -2.47
N LEU A 188 -12.08 1.77 -2.89
CA LEU A 188 -11.00 0.82 -2.60
C LEU A 188 -10.57 0.84 -1.13
N TYR A 189 -10.52 2.02 -0.52
CA TYR A 189 -10.18 2.16 0.90
C TYR A 189 -11.37 2.00 1.86
N GLY A 190 -12.57 1.67 1.33
CA GLY A 190 -13.73 1.28 2.14
C GLY A 190 -14.45 2.46 2.80
N ARG A 191 -14.54 3.59 2.09
CA ARG A 191 -15.28 4.78 2.51
C ARG A 191 -16.45 5.08 1.58
#